data_4afbce7d06870bae8cdec841cdd92ef9
#
_entry.id   4afbce7d06870bae8cdec841cdd92ef9
#
_cell.length_a   1.000
_cell.length_b   1.000
_cell.length_c   1.000
_cell.angle_alpha   90.00
_cell.angle_beta   90.00
_cell.angle_gamma   90.00
#
_symmetry.space_group_name_H-M   'P 1'
#
loop_
_entity.id
_entity.type
_entity.pdbx_description
1 polymer ?
#
loop_
_entity_poly.entity_id
_entity_poly.type
_entity_poly.pdbx_seq_one_letter_code
_entity_poly.pdbx_strand_id
1 'polypeptide(L)'
;MSNAYYDNLPETQLTIRSRILKIPNLKLIEKIGDGGMSTVWKAWDIANQRLVAVKILNNEFASDGAEVRQFRAEERIMEEIHHPGIVAAYDFDNGNGNWYYIMEYVDGYTFADLLRRKQHVRESDCLLICESIASALDYAWNDHGIVHCDIKPENIMINTDGVIKLTDLGISHRFEYKEGPQAVPEHVLGTPAYISPEQVYGDVELDCRSDIYSLAATLYHLSTGRLLFPGLDNDNMMRAHCDEGTQARDPRTYRPELSEGFCQLLESMLVKNRDYRVSSWADVFTMCREVENGSKFKPRETTDANSSLKLLS
;
A
#
# COMPACT_ATOMS: atom_id res chain seq x y z
N MET A 1 -15.32 -15.40 -20.76
CA MET A 1 -16.24 -16.51 -20.40
C MET A 1 -17.65 -15.95 -20.41
N SER A 2 -18.68 -16.71 -20.85
CA SER A 2 -20.04 -16.16 -20.94
C SER A 2 -20.66 -16.05 -19.53
N ASN A 3 -21.49 -15.03 -19.30
CA ASN A 3 -22.23 -14.82 -18.05
C ASN A 3 -22.99 -16.08 -17.60
N ALA A 4 -23.48 -16.88 -18.55
CA ALA A 4 -24.17 -18.15 -18.30
C ALA A 4 -23.37 -19.19 -17.50
N TYR A 5 -22.04 -19.13 -17.51
CA TYR A 5 -21.20 -20.01 -16.69
C TYR A 5 -21.33 -19.67 -15.20
N TYR A 6 -21.29 -18.37 -14.86
CA TYR A 6 -21.37 -17.91 -13.48
C TYR A 6 -22.79 -18.03 -12.90
N ASP A 7 -23.82 -17.85 -13.73
CA ASP A 7 -25.23 -18.02 -13.30
C ASP A 7 -25.55 -19.44 -12.87
N ASN A 8 -24.88 -20.44 -13.46
CA ASN A 8 -25.06 -21.86 -13.15
C ASN A 8 -24.14 -22.38 -12.04
N LEU A 9 -23.28 -21.55 -11.44
CA LEU A 9 -22.50 -21.96 -10.27
C LEU A 9 -23.45 -22.29 -9.11
N PRO A 10 -23.22 -23.39 -8.38
CA PRO A 10 -23.99 -23.67 -7.19
C PRO A 10 -23.83 -22.55 -6.16
N GLU A 11 -24.88 -22.26 -5.39
CA GLU A 11 -24.75 -21.40 -4.23
C GLU A 11 -23.66 -21.97 -3.32
N THR A 12 -22.55 -21.26 -3.20
CA THR A 12 -21.42 -21.75 -2.42
C THR A 12 -21.73 -21.58 -0.95
N GLN A 13 -21.92 -22.69 -0.26
CA GLN A 13 -22.02 -22.73 1.18
C GLN A 13 -20.60 -22.89 1.73
N LEU A 14 -20.02 -21.79 2.24
CA LEU A 14 -18.76 -21.85 2.97
C LEU A 14 -19.04 -22.25 4.41
N THR A 15 -18.49 -23.39 4.81
CA THR A 15 -18.47 -23.78 6.21
C THR A 15 -17.20 -23.24 6.86
N ILE A 16 -17.28 -22.05 7.46
CA ILE A 16 -16.20 -21.50 8.28
C ILE A 16 -16.50 -21.91 9.73
N ARG A 17 -15.72 -22.87 10.28
CA ARG A 17 -15.88 -23.38 11.65
C ARG A 17 -17.35 -23.66 12.04
N SER A 18 -18.04 -24.50 11.27
CA SER A 18 -19.46 -24.91 11.45
C SER A 18 -20.54 -23.85 11.19
N ARG A 19 -20.22 -22.68 10.64
CA ARG A 19 -21.23 -21.72 10.18
C ARG A 19 -21.22 -21.64 8.66
N ILE A 20 -22.41 -21.63 8.07
CA ILE A 20 -22.60 -21.44 6.62
C ILE A 20 -22.64 -19.94 6.37
N LEU A 21 -21.64 -19.42 5.67
CA LEU A 21 -21.65 -18.04 5.20
C LEU A 21 -22.50 -17.97 3.93
N LYS A 22 -23.62 -17.27 4.01
CA LYS A 22 -24.45 -16.91 2.86
C LYS A 22 -24.42 -15.39 2.74
N ILE A 23 -23.92 -14.91 1.61
CA ILE A 23 -23.98 -13.50 1.26
C ILE A 23 -25.07 -13.36 0.19
N PRO A 24 -26.13 -12.59 0.43
CA PRO A 24 -27.22 -12.43 -0.53
C PRO A 24 -26.69 -11.92 -1.89
N ASN A 25 -27.23 -12.42 -2.98
CA ASN A 25 -26.89 -12.02 -4.35
C ASN A 25 -25.43 -12.24 -4.78
N LEU A 26 -24.61 -12.96 -3.99
CA LEU A 26 -23.23 -13.31 -4.34
C LEU A 26 -23.04 -14.82 -4.40
N LYS A 27 -22.31 -15.25 -5.43
CA LYS A 27 -21.78 -16.61 -5.54
C LYS A 27 -20.27 -16.56 -5.34
N LEU A 28 -19.79 -17.05 -4.21
CA LEU A 28 -18.36 -17.16 -3.94
C LEU A 28 -17.75 -18.23 -4.86
N ILE A 29 -16.66 -17.92 -5.53
CA ILE A 29 -16.02 -18.78 -6.53
C ILE A 29 -14.77 -19.44 -5.93
N GLU A 30 -13.80 -18.61 -5.47
CA GLU A 30 -12.54 -19.08 -4.92
C GLU A 30 -11.97 -18.08 -3.92
N LYS A 31 -11.19 -18.55 -2.96
CA LYS A 31 -10.45 -17.72 -2.03
C LYS A 31 -9.20 -17.22 -2.74
N ILE A 32 -9.02 -15.89 -2.79
CA ILE A 32 -7.91 -15.22 -3.47
C ILE A 32 -6.94 -14.52 -2.51
N GLY A 33 -7.32 -14.34 -1.24
CA GLY A 33 -6.47 -13.76 -0.20
C GLY A 33 -6.75 -14.35 1.18
N ASP A 34 -5.71 -14.43 2.01
CA ASP A 34 -5.77 -14.91 3.40
C ASP A 34 -4.95 -14.00 4.29
N GLY A 35 -5.62 -13.08 4.97
CA GLY A 35 -5.03 -12.18 5.95
C GLY A 35 -5.28 -12.62 7.38
N GLY A 36 -4.57 -12.04 8.35
CA GLY A 36 -4.75 -12.33 9.76
C GLY A 36 -6.18 -12.09 10.24
N MET A 37 -6.78 -10.96 9.86
CA MET A 37 -8.10 -10.52 10.32
C MET A 37 -9.23 -10.81 9.34
N SER A 38 -8.94 -11.00 8.06
CA SER A 38 -9.95 -11.14 7.00
C SER A 38 -9.49 -12.08 5.89
N THR A 39 -10.47 -12.59 5.16
CA THR A 39 -10.25 -13.37 3.94
C THR A 39 -10.85 -12.65 2.75
N VAL A 40 -10.21 -12.76 1.57
CA VAL A 40 -10.70 -12.18 0.33
C VAL A 40 -11.11 -13.29 -0.63
N TRP A 41 -12.30 -13.16 -1.18
CA TRP A 41 -12.90 -14.12 -2.09
C TRP A 41 -13.24 -13.47 -3.43
N LYS A 42 -12.95 -14.15 -4.51
CA LYS A 42 -13.56 -13.87 -5.82
C LYS A 42 -14.99 -14.34 -5.82
N ALA A 43 -15.90 -13.51 -6.29
CA ALA A 43 -17.32 -13.82 -6.33
C ALA A 43 -17.98 -13.31 -7.61
N TRP A 44 -19.13 -13.86 -7.92
CA TRP A 44 -20.03 -13.37 -8.96
C TRP A 44 -21.19 -12.61 -8.31
N ASP A 45 -21.34 -11.34 -8.63
CA ASP A 45 -22.45 -10.49 -8.24
C ASP A 45 -23.61 -10.73 -9.21
N ILE A 46 -24.66 -11.43 -8.71
CA ILE A 46 -25.82 -11.84 -9.51
C ILE A 46 -26.63 -10.61 -9.95
N ALA A 47 -26.77 -9.63 -9.06
CA ALA A 47 -27.60 -8.44 -9.32
C ALA A 47 -26.99 -7.54 -10.39
N ASN A 48 -25.67 -7.35 -10.34
CA ASN A 48 -24.95 -6.46 -11.24
C ASN A 48 -24.23 -7.18 -12.40
N GLN A 49 -24.34 -8.53 -12.47
CA GLN A 49 -23.78 -9.36 -13.56
C GLN A 49 -22.27 -9.11 -13.77
N ARG A 50 -21.49 -9.09 -12.68
CA ARG A 50 -20.05 -8.81 -12.72
C ARG A 50 -19.26 -9.64 -11.73
N LEU A 51 -17.95 -9.82 -11.99
CA LEU A 51 -17.01 -10.33 -10.99
C LEU A 51 -16.68 -9.25 -9.98
N VAL A 52 -16.60 -9.66 -8.73
CA VAL A 52 -16.27 -8.82 -7.58
C VAL A 52 -15.28 -9.55 -6.67
N ALA A 53 -14.55 -8.79 -5.85
CA ALA A 53 -13.84 -9.31 -4.70
C ALA A 53 -14.66 -9.02 -3.44
N VAL A 54 -14.67 -9.96 -2.50
CA VAL A 54 -15.40 -9.84 -1.23
C VAL A 54 -14.44 -10.05 -0.09
N LYS A 55 -14.18 -9.00 0.69
CA LYS A 55 -13.36 -9.08 1.90
C LYS A 55 -14.27 -9.37 3.08
N ILE A 56 -13.99 -10.45 3.81
CA ILE A 56 -14.83 -10.96 4.88
C ILE A 56 -14.02 -10.98 6.17
N LEU A 57 -14.50 -10.29 7.21
CA LEU A 57 -13.88 -10.31 8.53
C LEU A 57 -13.96 -11.72 9.14
N ASN A 58 -12.84 -12.23 9.64
CA ASN A 58 -12.79 -13.54 10.27
C ASN A 58 -13.65 -13.58 11.53
N ASN A 59 -14.35 -14.71 11.75
CA ASN A 59 -15.34 -14.86 12.83
C ASN A 59 -14.77 -14.63 14.24
N GLU A 60 -13.49 -14.88 14.46
CA GLU A 60 -12.82 -14.64 15.74
C GLU A 60 -12.75 -13.14 16.09
N PHE A 61 -12.73 -12.27 15.08
CA PHE A 61 -12.72 -10.81 15.22
C PHE A 61 -14.11 -10.19 15.09
N ALA A 62 -15.10 -10.91 14.56
CA ALA A 62 -16.46 -10.39 14.35
C ALA A 62 -17.19 -10.01 15.65
N SER A 63 -16.73 -10.50 16.79
CA SER A 63 -17.22 -10.16 18.13
C SER A 63 -16.37 -9.13 18.85
N ASP A 64 -15.21 -8.77 18.31
CA ASP A 64 -14.33 -7.74 18.86
C ASP A 64 -14.76 -6.36 18.35
N GLY A 65 -15.22 -5.52 19.26
CA GLY A 65 -15.72 -4.20 18.90
C GLY A 65 -14.64 -3.27 18.32
N ALA A 66 -13.35 -3.48 18.63
CA ALA A 66 -12.24 -2.71 18.08
C ALA A 66 -11.98 -3.09 16.63
N GLU A 67 -11.87 -4.38 16.35
CA GLU A 67 -11.63 -4.92 15.02
C GLU A 67 -12.77 -4.62 14.05
N VAL A 68 -14.01 -4.73 14.51
CA VAL A 68 -15.19 -4.33 13.72
C VAL A 68 -15.17 -2.82 13.42
N ARG A 69 -14.77 -1.98 14.39
CA ARG A 69 -14.65 -0.53 14.13
C ARG A 69 -13.58 -0.22 13.09
N GLN A 70 -12.43 -0.88 13.16
CA GLN A 70 -11.35 -0.71 12.19
C GLN A 70 -11.82 -1.15 10.78
N PHE A 71 -12.45 -2.31 10.66
CA PHE A 71 -12.98 -2.82 9.40
C PHE A 71 -14.02 -1.88 8.78
N ARG A 72 -14.89 -1.27 9.60
CA ARG A 72 -15.85 -0.26 9.16
C ARG A 72 -15.21 1.09 8.83
N ALA A 73 -14.12 1.44 9.48
CA ALA A 73 -13.40 2.68 9.15
C ALA A 73 -12.75 2.57 7.77
N GLU A 74 -12.16 1.42 7.45
CA GLU A 74 -11.62 1.13 6.11
C GLU A 74 -12.71 1.27 5.03
N GLU A 75 -13.86 0.65 5.25
CA GLU A 75 -14.98 0.71 4.32
C GLU A 75 -15.44 2.15 4.04
N ARG A 76 -15.64 2.97 5.08
CA ARG A 76 -16.03 4.38 4.93
C ARG A 76 -15.03 5.19 4.11
N ILE A 77 -13.74 4.96 4.29
CA ILE A 77 -12.69 5.58 3.50
C ILE A 77 -12.84 5.17 2.03
N MET A 78 -13.03 3.87 1.77
CA MET A 78 -13.17 3.34 0.42
C MET A 78 -14.44 3.80 -0.30
N GLU A 79 -15.55 4.05 0.42
CA GLU A 79 -16.78 4.60 -0.17
C GLU A 79 -16.59 6.04 -0.72
N GLU A 80 -15.71 6.83 -0.11
CA GLU A 80 -15.47 8.22 -0.48
C GLU A 80 -14.44 8.36 -1.60
N ILE A 81 -13.59 7.34 -1.81
CA ILE A 81 -12.48 7.38 -2.76
C ILE A 81 -12.90 6.83 -4.13
N HIS A 82 -12.79 7.67 -5.16
CA HIS A 82 -13.10 7.29 -6.54
C HIS A 82 -11.96 7.70 -7.47
N HIS A 83 -11.00 6.79 -7.67
CA HIS A 83 -9.85 7.02 -8.56
C HIS A 83 -9.54 5.75 -9.39
N PRO A 84 -9.22 5.86 -10.68
CA PRO A 84 -8.95 4.69 -11.53
C PRO A 84 -7.77 3.82 -11.05
N GLY A 85 -6.81 4.43 -10.34
CA GLY A 85 -5.66 3.74 -9.73
C GLY A 85 -5.91 3.21 -8.32
N ILE A 86 -7.14 3.26 -7.80
CA ILE A 86 -7.51 2.69 -6.50
C ILE A 86 -8.64 1.69 -6.73
N VAL A 87 -8.60 0.56 -6.02
CA VAL A 87 -9.67 -0.44 -6.06
C VAL A 87 -10.94 0.16 -5.46
N ALA A 88 -12.03 0.15 -6.23
CA ALA A 88 -13.30 0.73 -5.82
C ALA A 88 -14.04 -0.17 -4.83
N ALA A 89 -14.63 0.39 -3.78
CA ALA A 89 -15.64 -0.27 -2.98
C ALA A 89 -17.03 -0.11 -3.62
N TYR A 90 -17.88 -1.13 -3.49
CA TYR A 90 -19.20 -1.14 -4.09
C TYR A 90 -20.32 -1.21 -3.05
N ASP A 91 -20.13 -1.99 -2.00
CA ASP A 91 -21.16 -2.20 -0.97
C ASP A 91 -20.53 -2.80 0.29
N PHE A 92 -21.18 -2.54 1.42
CA PHE A 92 -20.80 -3.06 2.72
C PHE A 92 -22.03 -3.56 3.47
N ASP A 93 -21.95 -4.72 4.09
CA ASP A 93 -23.07 -5.27 4.84
C ASP A 93 -22.63 -6.14 6.03
N ASN A 94 -23.57 -6.39 6.93
CA ASN A 94 -23.47 -7.33 8.03
C ASN A 94 -24.54 -8.43 7.88
N GLY A 95 -24.26 -9.37 7.00
CA GLY A 95 -25.14 -10.51 6.76
C GLY A 95 -24.89 -11.65 7.74
N ASN A 96 -25.93 -12.05 8.53
CA ASN A 96 -25.88 -13.21 9.45
C ASN A 96 -24.73 -13.17 10.48
N GLY A 97 -24.32 -11.98 10.93
CA GLY A 97 -23.23 -11.78 11.88
C GLY A 97 -21.83 -11.84 11.26
N ASN A 98 -21.74 -11.81 9.95
CA ASN A 98 -20.47 -11.70 9.22
C ASN A 98 -20.38 -10.30 8.62
N TRP A 99 -19.29 -9.60 8.94
CA TRP A 99 -18.96 -8.33 8.34
C TRP A 99 -18.22 -8.56 7.04
N TYR A 100 -18.65 -7.96 5.94
CA TYR A 100 -17.98 -8.04 4.64
C TYR A 100 -18.19 -6.76 3.84
N TYR A 101 -17.30 -6.50 2.90
CA TYR A 101 -17.51 -5.51 1.86
C TYR A 101 -17.18 -6.07 0.48
N ILE A 102 -17.89 -5.53 -0.51
CA ILE A 102 -17.79 -5.90 -1.90
C ILE A 102 -16.96 -4.82 -2.60
N MET A 103 -15.94 -5.23 -3.33
CA MET A 103 -15.05 -4.32 -4.04
C MET A 103 -14.75 -4.81 -5.46
N GLU A 104 -14.14 -3.95 -6.23
CA GLU A 104 -13.66 -4.26 -7.57
C GLU A 104 -12.78 -5.51 -7.56
N TYR A 105 -13.09 -6.47 -8.43
CA TYR A 105 -12.18 -7.58 -8.71
C TYR A 105 -11.18 -7.16 -9.76
N VAL A 106 -9.92 -7.12 -9.41
CA VAL A 106 -8.81 -6.85 -10.33
C VAL A 106 -8.36 -8.16 -10.96
N ASP A 107 -8.68 -8.35 -12.25
CA ASP A 107 -8.22 -9.52 -13.00
C ASP A 107 -6.76 -9.35 -13.41
N GLY A 108 -5.85 -9.80 -12.56
CA GLY A 108 -4.42 -9.57 -12.71
C GLY A 108 -3.58 -10.21 -11.63
N TYR A 109 -2.44 -9.60 -11.32
CA TYR A 109 -1.50 -10.08 -10.30
C TYR A 109 -1.03 -8.94 -9.42
N THR A 110 -0.60 -9.28 -8.19
CA THR A 110 0.14 -8.34 -7.35
C THR A 110 1.60 -8.21 -7.84
N PHE A 111 2.25 -7.09 -7.52
CA PHE A 111 3.68 -6.97 -7.79
C PHE A 111 4.54 -7.91 -6.92
N ALA A 112 4.01 -8.39 -5.79
CA ALA A 112 4.62 -9.49 -5.05
C ALA A 112 4.62 -10.81 -5.85
N ASP A 113 3.53 -11.11 -6.58
CA ASP A 113 3.48 -12.25 -7.51
C ASP A 113 4.51 -12.13 -8.62
N LEU A 114 4.68 -10.91 -9.17
CA LEU A 114 5.69 -10.66 -10.19
C LEU A 114 7.11 -10.82 -9.66
N LEU A 115 7.41 -10.34 -8.45
CA LEU A 115 8.70 -10.55 -7.80
C LEU A 115 9.02 -12.04 -7.63
N ARG A 116 8.05 -12.84 -7.18
CA ARG A 116 8.23 -14.30 -7.05
C ARG A 116 8.55 -14.97 -8.37
N ARG A 117 8.01 -14.46 -9.50
CA ARG A 117 8.22 -15.05 -10.84
C ARG A 117 9.45 -14.52 -11.54
N LYS A 118 9.74 -13.19 -11.44
CA LYS A 118 10.75 -12.49 -12.25
C LYS A 118 11.97 -12.04 -11.45
N GLN A 119 11.95 -12.16 -10.14
CA GLN A 119 12.96 -11.70 -9.18
C GLN A 119 13.14 -10.18 -9.10
N HIS A 120 12.85 -9.43 -10.17
CA HIS A 120 12.91 -7.97 -10.22
C HIS A 120 12.07 -7.42 -11.37
N VAL A 121 11.79 -6.12 -11.32
CA VAL A 121 11.04 -5.33 -12.31
C VAL A 121 12.02 -4.37 -13.00
N ARG A 122 11.80 -4.08 -14.29
CA ARG A 122 12.64 -3.12 -15.04
C ARG A 122 12.44 -1.71 -14.52
N GLU A 123 13.45 -0.86 -14.64
CA GLU A 123 13.40 0.56 -14.25
C GLU A 123 12.22 1.30 -14.89
N SER A 124 12.02 1.14 -16.21
CA SER A 124 10.88 1.77 -16.91
C SER A 124 9.52 1.37 -16.34
N ASP A 125 9.38 0.11 -15.93
CA ASP A 125 8.15 -0.37 -15.31
C ASP A 125 8.02 0.15 -13.87
N CYS A 126 9.15 0.31 -13.15
CA CYS A 126 9.17 0.93 -11.81
C CYS A 126 8.78 2.41 -11.86
N LEU A 127 9.20 3.16 -12.88
CA LEU A 127 8.79 4.55 -13.07
C LEU A 127 7.29 4.65 -13.36
N LEU A 128 6.75 3.79 -14.22
CA LEU A 128 5.31 3.71 -14.49
C LEU A 128 4.51 3.38 -13.21
N ILE A 129 5.00 2.45 -12.39
CA ILE A 129 4.40 2.14 -11.09
C ILE A 129 4.44 3.38 -10.19
N CYS A 130 5.60 4.05 -10.10
CA CYS A 130 5.78 5.25 -9.29
C CYS A 130 4.74 6.32 -9.68
N GLU A 131 4.62 6.65 -10.95
CA GLU A 131 3.67 7.65 -11.43
C GLU A 131 2.21 7.25 -11.17
N SER A 132 1.85 5.98 -11.44
CA SER A 132 0.49 5.49 -11.24
C SER A 132 0.07 5.54 -9.78
N ILE A 133 0.94 5.09 -8.88
CA ILE A 133 0.67 5.11 -7.43
C ILE A 133 0.71 6.53 -6.88
N ALA A 134 1.66 7.36 -7.33
CA ALA A 134 1.71 8.76 -6.94
C ALA A 134 0.42 9.51 -7.33
N SER A 135 -0.15 9.25 -8.53
CA SER A 135 -1.44 9.83 -8.94
C SER A 135 -2.57 9.43 -8.01
N ALA A 136 -2.64 8.16 -7.64
CA ALA A 136 -3.67 7.63 -6.75
C ALA A 136 -3.56 8.25 -5.34
N LEU A 137 -2.33 8.35 -4.82
CA LEU A 137 -2.05 8.87 -3.48
C LEU A 137 -2.11 10.40 -3.41
N ASP A 138 -1.80 11.10 -4.50
CA ASP A 138 -2.00 12.56 -4.59
C ASP A 138 -3.49 12.91 -4.44
N TYR A 139 -4.36 12.19 -5.16
CA TYR A 139 -5.81 12.31 -5.02
C TYR A 139 -6.27 11.95 -3.59
N ALA A 140 -5.83 10.81 -3.04
CA ALA A 140 -6.22 10.40 -1.69
C ALA A 140 -5.81 11.42 -0.63
N TRP A 141 -4.62 12.02 -0.77
CA TRP A 141 -4.11 13.02 0.18
C TRP A 141 -4.76 14.39 0.00
N ASN A 142 -4.74 14.96 -1.20
CA ASN A 142 -5.15 16.34 -1.42
C ASN A 142 -6.67 16.52 -1.35
N ASP A 143 -7.46 15.54 -1.80
CA ASP A 143 -8.92 15.65 -1.82
C ASP A 143 -9.56 15.07 -0.55
N HIS A 144 -8.93 14.11 0.11
CA HIS A 144 -9.52 13.37 1.23
C HIS A 144 -8.68 13.37 2.52
N GLY A 145 -7.44 13.87 2.50
CA GLY A 145 -6.55 13.87 3.67
C GLY A 145 -6.16 12.46 4.15
N ILE A 146 -6.06 11.50 3.22
CA ILE A 146 -5.82 10.09 3.54
C ILE A 146 -4.37 9.75 3.26
N VAL A 147 -3.73 9.08 4.24
CA VAL A 147 -2.42 8.43 4.15
C VAL A 147 -2.65 6.94 4.18
N HIS A 148 -2.06 6.19 3.25
CA HIS A 148 -2.29 4.75 3.09
C HIS A 148 -1.64 3.90 4.18
N CYS A 149 -0.43 4.23 4.58
CA CYS A 149 0.36 3.60 5.65
C CYS A 149 0.86 2.16 5.40
N ASP A 150 0.51 1.51 4.31
CA ASP A 150 0.96 0.13 4.00
C ASP A 150 1.24 -0.09 2.51
N ILE A 151 2.03 0.80 1.91
CA ILE A 151 2.45 0.66 0.51
C ILE A 151 3.50 -0.44 0.42
N LYS A 152 3.16 -1.52 -0.31
CA LYS A 152 4.02 -2.69 -0.51
C LYS A 152 3.64 -3.44 -1.79
N PRO A 153 4.50 -4.34 -2.30
CA PRO A 153 4.22 -5.08 -3.53
C PRO A 153 2.93 -5.91 -3.50
N GLU A 154 2.50 -6.37 -2.33
CA GLU A 154 1.26 -7.13 -2.13
C GLU A 154 0.01 -6.27 -2.38
N ASN A 155 0.09 -4.97 -2.09
CA ASN A 155 -1.01 -4.02 -2.17
C ASN A 155 -1.04 -3.24 -3.50
N ILE A 156 -0.12 -3.52 -4.41
CA ILE A 156 -0.10 -2.94 -5.76
C ILE A 156 -0.38 -4.04 -6.76
N MET A 157 -1.41 -3.86 -7.58
CA MET A 157 -1.84 -4.82 -8.59
C MET A 157 -1.71 -4.23 -10.00
N ILE A 158 -1.53 -5.09 -10.98
CA ILE A 158 -1.66 -4.76 -12.39
C ILE A 158 -2.70 -5.68 -13.02
N ASN A 159 -3.70 -5.12 -13.69
CA ASN A 159 -4.72 -5.90 -14.37
C ASN A 159 -4.27 -6.35 -15.77
N THR A 160 -5.08 -7.15 -16.45
CA THR A 160 -4.80 -7.65 -17.80
C THR A 160 -4.71 -6.55 -18.87
N ASP A 161 -5.31 -5.38 -18.62
CA ASP A 161 -5.26 -4.21 -19.51
C ASP A 161 -4.04 -3.31 -19.24
N GLY A 162 -3.20 -3.67 -18.25
CA GLY A 162 -2.01 -2.92 -17.88
C GLY A 162 -2.28 -1.75 -16.91
N VAL A 163 -3.49 -1.66 -16.35
CA VAL A 163 -3.82 -0.62 -15.37
C VAL A 163 -3.28 -1.03 -13.99
N ILE A 164 -2.52 -0.13 -13.37
CA ILE A 164 -1.98 -0.32 -12.02
C ILE A 164 -2.99 0.21 -11.00
N LYS A 165 -3.27 -0.60 -9.98
CA LYS A 165 -4.25 -0.28 -8.93
C LYS A 165 -3.67 -0.54 -7.55
N LEU A 166 -3.92 0.42 -6.65
CA LEU A 166 -3.64 0.29 -5.22
C LEU A 166 -4.86 -0.33 -4.53
N THR A 167 -4.60 -1.29 -3.66
CA THR A 167 -5.63 -1.99 -2.87
C THR A 167 -5.30 -1.92 -1.38
N ASP A 168 -6.25 -2.31 -0.55
CA ASP A 168 -6.09 -2.52 0.89
C ASP A 168 -5.79 -1.25 1.69
N LEU A 169 -6.80 -0.39 1.84
CA LEU A 169 -6.76 0.80 2.69
C LEU A 169 -6.99 0.49 4.19
N GLY A 170 -6.76 -0.78 4.61
CA GLY A 170 -7.15 -1.33 5.91
C GLY A 170 -6.50 -0.69 7.14
N ILE A 171 -5.39 0.01 6.95
CA ILE A 171 -4.70 0.74 8.02
C ILE A 171 -4.51 2.22 7.70
N SER A 172 -5.27 2.72 6.69
CA SER A 172 -5.19 4.11 6.28
C SER A 172 -5.57 5.05 7.42
N HIS A 173 -4.78 6.09 7.57
CA HIS A 173 -5.04 7.17 8.52
C HIS A 173 -5.74 8.31 7.81
N ARG A 174 -6.92 8.71 8.31
CA ARG A 174 -7.54 9.96 7.92
C ARG A 174 -7.13 11.05 8.89
N PHE A 175 -6.58 12.13 8.37
CA PHE A 175 -6.35 13.36 9.12
C PHE A 175 -7.69 14.04 9.41
N GLU A 176 -8.43 13.56 10.41
CA GLU A 176 -9.52 14.35 10.97
C GLU A 176 -8.91 15.27 12.02
N TYR A 177 -9.07 16.58 11.83
CA TYR A 177 -8.88 17.57 12.87
C TYR A 177 -9.87 17.25 14.02
N LYS A 178 -9.48 16.34 14.91
CA LYS A 178 -10.21 16.12 16.17
C LYS A 178 -9.50 16.92 17.24
N GLU A 179 -10.21 17.94 17.75
CA GLU A 179 -9.86 18.57 19.02
C GLU A 179 -9.92 17.52 20.13
N GLY A 180 -8.74 17.09 20.62
CA GLY A 180 -8.61 16.19 21.77
C GLY A 180 -7.36 15.29 21.66
N PRO A 181 -6.86 14.77 22.78
CA PRO A 181 -5.71 13.86 22.76
C PRO A 181 -6.09 12.58 22.03
N GLN A 182 -5.45 12.35 20.88
CA GLN A 182 -5.57 11.09 20.15
C GLN A 182 -4.85 10.00 20.93
N ALA A 183 -5.47 8.84 21.06
CA ALA A 183 -4.80 7.68 21.63
C ALA A 183 -3.66 7.28 20.69
N VAL A 184 -2.43 7.24 21.20
CA VAL A 184 -1.29 6.65 20.48
C VAL A 184 -1.67 5.21 20.16
N PRO A 185 -1.53 4.75 18.89
CA PRO A 185 -1.80 3.36 18.56
C PRO A 185 -0.96 2.43 19.46
N GLU A 186 -1.59 1.45 20.09
CA GLU A 186 -0.88 0.46 20.92
C GLU A 186 0.09 -0.41 20.10
N HIS A 187 -0.04 -0.38 18.77
CA HIS A 187 0.79 -1.16 17.84
C HIS A 187 1.27 -0.29 16.68
N VAL A 188 2.49 -0.55 16.25
CA VAL A 188 3.06 0.05 15.02
C VAL A 188 2.25 -0.43 13.81
N LEU A 189 1.66 0.51 13.08
CA LEU A 189 0.88 0.24 11.88
C LEU A 189 1.79 0.18 10.65
N GLY A 190 1.69 -0.88 9.85
CA GLY A 190 2.43 -1.05 8.61
C GLY A 190 3.25 -2.34 8.55
N THR A 191 3.83 -2.60 7.40
CA THR A 191 4.67 -3.77 7.15
C THR A 191 6.14 -3.41 7.41
N PRO A 192 6.85 -4.06 8.35
CA PRO A 192 8.21 -3.68 8.78
C PRO A 192 9.21 -3.46 7.65
N ALA A 193 9.07 -4.14 6.52
CA ALA A 193 9.99 -4.04 5.39
C ALA A 193 9.87 -2.73 4.59
N TYR A 194 8.76 -1.99 4.73
CA TYR A 194 8.45 -0.79 3.92
C TYR A 194 8.02 0.40 4.77
N ILE A 195 7.98 0.22 6.09
CA ILE A 195 7.44 1.19 7.04
C ILE A 195 8.29 2.46 7.07
N SER A 196 7.65 3.63 7.17
CA SER A 196 8.36 4.90 7.32
C SER A 196 8.87 5.12 8.76
N PRO A 197 9.95 5.91 8.95
CA PRO A 197 10.47 6.21 10.28
C PRO A 197 9.41 6.79 11.23
N GLU A 198 8.59 7.72 10.75
CA GLU A 198 7.54 8.36 11.53
C GLU A 198 6.43 7.40 11.95
N GLN A 199 6.11 6.38 11.14
CA GLN A 199 5.21 5.31 11.56
C GLN A 199 5.82 4.46 12.68
N VAL A 200 7.13 4.15 12.61
CA VAL A 200 7.82 3.40 13.67
C VAL A 200 7.85 4.20 14.97
N TYR A 201 8.03 5.52 14.91
CA TYR A 201 7.98 6.39 16.09
C TYR A 201 6.56 6.54 16.66
N GLY A 202 5.53 6.11 15.93
CA GLY A 202 4.14 6.29 16.33
C GLY A 202 3.69 7.75 16.29
N ASP A 203 4.23 8.52 15.33
CA ASP A 203 3.81 9.89 15.13
C ASP A 203 2.30 9.94 14.83
N VAL A 204 1.58 10.76 15.58
CA VAL A 204 0.13 10.92 15.39
C VAL A 204 -0.22 11.77 14.18
N GLU A 205 0.73 12.55 13.67
CA GLU A 205 0.58 13.44 12.50
C GLU A 205 1.34 12.88 11.30
N LEU A 206 0.80 11.79 10.72
CA LEU A 206 1.31 11.27 9.45
C LEU A 206 0.79 12.11 8.28
N ASP A 207 1.59 12.32 7.25
CA ASP A 207 1.22 12.98 6.01
C ASP A 207 1.71 12.18 4.78
N CYS A 208 1.49 12.70 3.58
CA CYS A 208 1.85 12.03 2.33
C CYS A 208 3.32 11.60 2.24
N ARG A 209 4.21 12.23 3.01
CA ARG A 209 5.65 11.90 3.03
C ARG A 209 5.92 10.51 3.60
N SER A 210 5.03 9.97 4.46
CA SER A 210 5.11 8.59 4.93
C SER A 210 4.91 7.60 3.79
N ASP A 211 3.89 7.82 2.97
CA ASP A 211 3.62 6.99 1.80
C ASP A 211 4.70 7.14 0.71
N ILE A 212 5.27 8.35 0.55
CA ILE A 212 6.40 8.60 -0.36
C ILE A 212 7.59 7.71 0.03
N TYR A 213 7.91 7.61 1.32
CA TYR A 213 8.98 6.73 1.80
C TYR A 213 8.67 5.26 1.52
N SER A 214 7.46 4.81 1.87
CA SER A 214 7.04 3.41 1.68
C SER A 214 6.98 3.01 0.20
N LEU A 215 6.58 3.94 -0.69
CA LEU A 215 6.64 3.74 -2.12
C LEU A 215 8.09 3.57 -2.60
N ALA A 216 9.02 4.39 -2.14
CA ALA A 216 10.43 4.25 -2.50
C ALA A 216 11.04 2.93 -2.02
N ALA A 217 10.73 2.49 -0.79
CA ALA A 217 11.15 1.18 -0.28
C ALA A 217 10.58 0.04 -1.13
N THR A 218 9.33 0.19 -1.58
CA THR A 218 8.68 -0.75 -2.50
C THR A 218 9.36 -0.77 -3.87
N LEU A 219 9.63 0.39 -4.47
CA LEU A 219 10.31 0.50 -5.77
C LEU A 219 11.75 -0.02 -5.71
N TYR A 220 12.45 0.22 -4.60
CA TYR A 220 13.76 -0.38 -4.35
C TYR A 220 13.68 -1.91 -4.37
N HIS A 221 12.71 -2.49 -3.65
CA HIS A 221 12.51 -3.95 -3.65
C HIS A 221 12.13 -4.45 -5.06
N LEU A 222 11.24 -3.78 -5.75
CA LEU A 222 10.83 -4.16 -7.10
C LEU A 222 11.99 -4.11 -8.09
N SER A 223 12.81 -3.06 -8.08
CA SER A 223 13.91 -2.87 -9.02
C SER A 223 15.12 -3.78 -8.75
N THR A 224 15.41 -4.07 -7.48
CA THR A 224 16.60 -4.84 -7.08
C THR A 224 16.32 -6.30 -6.78
N GLY A 225 15.06 -6.67 -6.48
CA GLY A 225 14.69 -7.97 -5.92
C GLY A 225 15.15 -8.16 -4.47
N ARG A 226 15.50 -7.09 -3.77
CA ARG A 226 16.01 -7.11 -2.39
C ARG A 226 15.28 -6.08 -1.54
N LEU A 227 14.95 -6.47 -0.32
CA LEU A 227 14.46 -5.52 0.68
C LEU A 227 15.50 -4.42 0.94
N LEU A 228 15.06 -3.26 1.42
CA LEU A 228 15.92 -2.13 1.76
C LEU A 228 16.97 -2.53 2.82
N PHE A 229 16.54 -3.31 3.83
CA PHE A 229 17.38 -3.84 4.92
C PHE A 229 17.20 -5.36 5.04
N PRO A 230 17.85 -6.15 4.15
CA PRO A 230 17.65 -7.61 4.11
C PRO A 230 18.35 -8.33 5.27
N GLY A 231 17.76 -9.46 5.69
CA GLY A 231 18.38 -10.37 6.68
C GLY A 231 18.17 -9.98 8.14
N LEU A 232 17.37 -8.95 8.40
CA LEU A 232 16.99 -8.51 9.75
C LEU A 232 15.63 -9.11 10.13
N ASP A 233 15.41 -9.33 11.44
CA ASP A 233 14.08 -9.55 11.98
C ASP A 233 13.25 -8.25 11.98
N ASN A 234 11.97 -8.33 12.27
CA ASN A 234 11.05 -7.19 12.17
C ASN A 234 11.49 -6.00 13.04
N ASP A 235 11.92 -6.25 14.28
CA ASP A 235 12.31 -5.18 15.22
C ASP A 235 13.59 -4.47 14.75
N ASN A 236 14.59 -5.23 14.33
CA ASN A 236 15.83 -4.68 13.81
C ASN A 236 15.62 -3.98 12.45
N MET A 237 14.70 -4.47 11.63
CA MET A 237 14.32 -3.83 10.37
C MET A 237 13.66 -2.47 10.62
N MET A 238 12.70 -2.39 11.54
CA MET A 238 12.09 -1.12 11.95
C MET A 238 13.13 -0.14 12.50
N ARG A 239 14.06 -0.60 13.34
CA ARG A 239 15.18 0.24 13.82
C ARG A 239 16.06 0.73 12.68
N ALA A 240 16.34 -0.10 11.68
CA ALA A 240 17.14 0.29 10.52
C ALA A 240 16.46 1.38 9.68
N HIS A 241 15.11 1.40 9.61
CA HIS A 241 14.37 2.50 9.00
C HIS A 241 14.54 3.82 9.76
N CYS A 242 14.71 3.79 11.08
CA CYS A 242 14.85 4.99 11.92
C CYS A 242 16.30 5.48 12.08
N ASP A 243 17.28 4.58 12.11
CA ASP A 243 18.66 4.89 12.42
C ASP A 243 19.36 5.60 11.24
N GLU A 244 19.68 6.89 11.38
CA GLU A 244 20.36 7.68 10.35
C GLU A 244 21.76 7.14 9.99
N GLY A 245 22.41 6.41 10.89
CA GLY A 245 23.70 5.75 10.64
C GLY A 245 23.57 4.53 9.72
N THR A 246 22.40 3.92 9.62
CA THR A 246 22.12 2.77 8.77
C THR A 246 21.59 3.23 7.41
N GLN A 247 22.36 3.03 6.35
CA GLN A 247 21.97 3.40 4.99
C GLN A 247 21.62 2.16 4.16
N ALA A 248 20.64 2.31 3.28
CA ALA A 248 20.37 1.33 2.24
C ALA A 248 21.57 1.21 1.28
N ARG A 249 21.78 0.02 0.74
CA ARG A 249 22.81 -0.16 -0.29
C ARG A 249 22.40 0.53 -1.59
N ASP A 250 23.37 1.10 -2.31
CA ASP A 250 23.13 1.60 -3.67
C ASP A 250 22.45 0.48 -4.51
N PRO A 251 21.28 0.73 -5.12
CA PRO A 251 20.57 -0.26 -5.95
C PRO A 251 21.46 -0.86 -7.05
N ARG A 252 22.43 -0.10 -7.58
CA ARG A 252 23.37 -0.54 -8.61
C ARG A 252 24.37 -1.60 -8.12
N THR A 253 24.50 -1.80 -6.82
CA THR A 253 25.22 -2.95 -6.24
C THR A 253 24.57 -4.28 -6.65
N TYR A 254 23.25 -4.28 -6.82
CA TYR A 254 22.48 -5.46 -7.23
C TYR A 254 22.12 -5.44 -8.72
N ARG A 255 21.93 -4.25 -9.28
CA ARG A 255 21.47 -4.01 -10.66
C ARG A 255 22.27 -2.86 -11.28
N PRO A 256 23.48 -3.14 -11.81
CA PRO A 256 24.38 -2.12 -12.33
C PRO A 256 23.82 -1.30 -13.51
N GLU A 257 22.78 -1.82 -14.18
CA GLU A 257 22.10 -1.18 -15.29
C GLU A 257 21.10 -0.08 -14.89
N LEU A 258 20.75 0.03 -13.61
CA LEU A 258 19.85 1.09 -13.14
C LEU A 258 20.49 2.46 -13.35
N SER A 259 19.70 3.40 -13.86
CA SER A 259 20.16 4.75 -14.14
C SER A 259 20.51 5.51 -12.84
N GLU A 260 21.42 6.47 -12.96
CA GLU A 260 21.77 7.35 -11.85
C GLU A 260 20.55 8.16 -11.40
N GLY A 261 19.73 8.64 -12.36
CA GLY A 261 18.51 9.39 -12.08
C GLY A 261 17.51 8.61 -11.25
N PHE A 262 17.28 7.33 -11.59
CA PHE A 262 16.39 6.48 -10.81
C PHE A 262 16.92 6.24 -9.39
N CYS A 263 18.22 6.02 -9.23
CA CYS A 263 18.81 5.85 -7.90
C CYS A 263 18.68 7.15 -7.07
N GLN A 264 18.85 8.31 -7.67
CA GLN A 264 18.65 9.62 -7.01
C GLN A 264 17.20 9.86 -6.64
N LEU A 265 16.22 9.43 -7.47
CA LEU A 265 14.80 9.46 -7.15
C LEU A 265 14.54 8.65 -5.85
N LEU A 266 14.98 7.39 -5.82
CA LEU A 266 14.82 6.53 -4.65
C LEU A 266 15.49 7.16 -3.41
N GLU A 267 16.72 7.65 -3.53
CA GLU A 267 17.45 8.28 -2.43
C GLU A 267 16.70 9.49 -1.85
N SER A 268 16.17 10.35 -2.71
CA SER A 268 15.42 11.54 -2.31
C SER A 268 14.10 11.22 -1.58
N MET A 269 13.44 10.13 -2.00
CA MET A 269 12.21 9.65 -1.37
C MET A 269 12.49 8.87 -0.07
N LEU A 270 13.67 8.24 0.07
CA LEU A 270 14.09 7.43 1.23
C LEU A 270 14.78 8.24 2.32
N VAL A 271 14.83 9.56 2.23
CA VAL A 271 15.37 10.41 3.32
C VAL A 271 14.58 10.13 4.60
N LYS A 272 15.28 9.72 5.68
CA LYS A 272 14.64 9.29 6.92
C LYS A 272 13.95 10.44 7.65
N ASN A 273 14.62 11.59 7.76
CA ASN A 273 13.99 12.78 8.27
C ASN A 273 13.00 13.34 7.23
N ARG A 274 11.71 13.29 7.56
CA ARG A 274 10.63 13.72 6.65
C ARG A 274 10.74 15.18 6.19
N ASP A 275 11.38 16.06 6.98
CA ASP A 275 11.49 17.47 6.63
C ASP A 275 12.48 17.74 5.49
N TYR A 276 13.37 16.79 5.24
CA TYR A 276 14.32 16.82 4.11
C TYR A 276 13.94 15.90 2.97
N ARG A 277 12.91 15.05 3.18
CA ARG A 277 12.36 14.15 2.15
C ARG A 277 11.60 14.94 1.09
N VAL A 278 11.40 14.35 -0.09
CA VAL A 278 10.47 14.87 -1.11
C VAL A 278 9.12 15.15 -0.45
N SER A 279 8.61 16.38 -0.65
CA SER A 279 7.54 16.93 0.19
C SER A 279 6.13 16.73 -0.36
N SER A 280 6.00 16.38 -1.64
CA SER A 280 4.71 16.25 -2.30
C SER A 280 4.75 15.22 -3.43
N TRP A 281 3.58 14.72 -3.79
CA TRP A 281 3.42 13.86 -4.96
C TRP A 281 3.73 14.59 -6.27
N ALA A 282 3.46 15.90 -6.34
CA ALA A 282 3.83 16.73 -7.49
C ALA A 282 5.35 16.77 -7.70
N ASP A 283 6.13 16.82 -6.62
CA ASP A 283 7.60 16.73 -6.69
C ASP A 283 8.01 15.34 -7.20
N VAL A 284 7.38 14.25 -6.72
CA VAL A 284 7.64 12.88 -7.18
C VAL A 284 7.39 12.76 -8.69
N PHE A 285 6.26 13.29 -9.20
CA PHE A 285 5.98 13.30 -10.63
C PHE A 285 7.03 14.03 -11.44
N THR A 286 7.45 15.21 -10.96
CA THR A 286 8.47 16.01 -11.64
C THR A 286 9.78 15.22 -11.75
N MET A 287 10.19 14.57 -10.66
CA MET A 287 11.41 13.76 -10.60
C MET A 287 11.31 12.52 -11.52
N CYS A 288 10.17 11.82 -11.56
CA CYS A 288 9.96 10.70 -12.48
C CYS A 288 10.18 11.13 -13.94
N ARG A 289 9.56 12.24 -14.36
CA ARG A 289 9.71 12.78 -15.72
C ARG A 289 11.15 13.20 -16.04
N GLU A 290 11.87 13.76 -15.07
CA GLU A 290 13.28 14.10 -15.24
C GLU A 290 14.12 12.84 -15.48
N VAL A 291 13.86 11.75 -14.74
CA VAL A 291 14.52 10.45 -14.96
C VAL A 291 14.22 9.91 -16.36
N GLU A 292 12.97 9.92 -16.78
CA GLU A 292 12.55 9.43 -18.11
C GLU A 292 13.24 10.22 -19.24
N ASN A 293 13.43 11.53 -19.08
CA ASN A 293 14.11 12.38 -20.02
C ASN A 293 15.64 12.28 -19.95
N GLY A 294 16.19 11.40 -19.12
CA GLY A 294 17.62 11.23 -18.93
C GLY A 294 18.29 12.40 -18.21
N SER A 295 17.52 13.25 -17.54
CA SER A 295 18.03 14.39 -16.78
C SER A 295 18.61 13.90 -15.44
N LYS A 296 19.69 14.54 -14.99
CA LYS A 296 20.22 14.38 -13.64
C LYS A 296 19.63 15.48 -12.79
N PHE A 297 18.92 15.15 -11.72
CA PHE A 297 18.56 16.15 -10.71
C PHE A 297 19.54 16.07 -9.54
N LYS A 298 19.80 17.23 -8.95
CA LYS A 298 20.57 17.29 -7.71
C LYS A 298 19.60 17.05 -6.55
N PRO A 299 19.88 16.09 -5.65
CA PRO A 299 19.15 16.00 -4.38
C PRO A 299 19.20 17.37 -3.69
N ARG A 300 18.13 17.75 -2.99
CA ARG A 300 18.18 18.95 -2.13
C ARG A 300 19.38 18.81 -1.23
N GLU A 301 20.32 19.76 -1.31
CA GLU A 301 21.46 19.80 -0.39
C GLU A 301 20.86 19.88 1.03
N THR A 302 21.09 18.82 1.82
CA THR A 302 20.90 18.90 3.26
C THR A 302 21.87 19.96 3.75
N THR A 303 21.37 21.17 4.01
CA THR A 303 22.18 22.19 4.68
C THR A 303 22.55 21.61 6.02
N ASP A 304 23.81 21.17 6.10
CA ASP A 304 24.39 20.53 7.25
C ASP A 304 24.07 21.31 8.53
N ALA A 305 23.28 20.71 9.41
CA ALA A 305 23.24 21.09 10.82
C ALA A 305 24.61 20.88 11.51
N ASN A 306 25.58 20.30 10.80
CA ASN A 306 26.94 20.02 11.30
C ASN A 306 28.00 21.07 10.96
N SER A 307 27.67 22.14 10.24
CA SER A 307 28.66 23.23 9.98
C SER A 307 28.86 24.17 11.17
N SER A 308 28.01 24.10 12.20
CA SER A 308 28.10 24.96 13.40
C SER A 308 29.06 24.45 14.47
N LEU A 309 29.64 23.26 14.34
CA LEU A 309 30.52 22.63 15.34
C LEU A 309 32.02 22.68 14.98
N LYS A 310 32.40 23.33 13.86
CA LYS A 310 33.80 23.49 13.45
C LYS A 310 34.41 24.88 13.73
N LEU A 311 33.80 25.71 14.56
CA LEU A 311 34.30 27.02 14.93
C LEU A 311 34.70 27.17 16.40
N LEU A 312 34.87 26.06 17.13
CA LEU A 312 35.47 26.08 18.46
C LEU A 312 36.43 24.88 18.63
N SER A 313 37.55 24.92 17.92
CA SER A 313 38.78 24.20 18.29
C SER A 313 39.98 25.00 17.86
#